data_e487b2f886be1287f521dff8ab87baa7
#
_entry.id   e487b2f886be1287f521dff8ab87baa7
#
_cell.length_a   1.000
_cell.length_b   1.000
_cell.length_c   1.000
_cell.angle_alpha   90.00
_cell.angle_beta   90.00
_cell.angle_gamma   90.00
#
_symmetry.space_group_name_H-M   'P 1'
#
loop_
_entity.id
_entity.type
_entity.pdbx_description
1 polymer ?
#
loop_
_entity_poly.entity_id
_entity_poly.type
_entity_poly.pdbx_seq_one_letter_code
_entity_poly.pdbx_strand_id
1 'polypeptide(L)'
;MARMFGTDGVRGVAGSELTIELATKLGQAGAYVLTKETEHQATIIVGCDTRISGGMLASALMAGICSVGANAIFVGVMPTPAIAYLTRKHKVDAGVVISASHNPMEFNGIKFFNGEGYKLSDALEDEIEALIRNNMKDVVLPIGSGVGKIEYRFDLKDEYVKFMEKCVPVDLHGKKIVVDCAEGASYYTSVKALSDLGAELVAIHTDPVSYTHLTLPPN
;
A
#
# COMPACT_ATOMS: atom_id res chain seq x y z
N MET A 1 14.19 20.32 -12.25
CA MET A 1 14.47 19.08 -11.50
C MET A 1 13.63 17.98 -12.10
N ALA A 2 14.08 16.71 -12.08
CA ALA A 2 13.27 15.60 -12.54
C ALA A 2 12.00 15.46 -11.67
N ARG A 3 10.93 14.95 -12.25
CA ARG A 3 9.67 14.65 -11.56
C ARG A 3 9.91 13.52 -10.56
N MET A 4 9.36 13.65 -9.35
CA MET A 4 9.51 12.66 -8.28
C MET A 4 8.57 11.45 -8.52
N PHE A 5 7.34 11.74 -8.96
CA PHE A 5 6.37 10.71 -9.30
C PHE A 5 6.61 10.16 -10.71
N GLY A 6 6.87 8.86 -10.78
CA GLY A 6 6.86 8.09 -12.02
C GLY A 6 5.48 7.47 -12.29
N THR A 7 5.41 6.60 -13.30
CA THR A 7 4.17 5.87 -13.66
C THR A 7 3.59 5.08 -12.48
N ASP A 8 4.45 4.60 -11.59
CA ASP A 8 4.10 3.74 -10.45
C ASP A 8 4.37 4.38 -9.08
N GLY A 9 4.20 5.68 -8.96
CA GLY A 9 4.44 6.43 -7.74
C GLY A 9 5.92 6.83 -7.57
N VAL A 10 6.34 7.07 -6.33
CA VAL A 10 7.71 7.43 -6.00
C VAL A 10 8.50 6.17 -5.69
N ARG A 11 9.55 5.89 -6.43
CA ARG A 11 10.41 4.70 -6.27
C ARG A 11 11.86 5.09 -6.06
N GLY A 12 12.60 4.23 -5.35
CA GLY A 12 14.03 4.40 -5.13
C GLY A 12 14.62 3.28 -4.29
N VAL A 13 15.93 3.28 -4.13
CA VAL A 13 16.64 2.40 -3.20
C VAL A 13 16.25 2.80 -1.78
N ALA A 14 15.66 1.85 -1.05
CA ALA A 14 15.15 2.10 0.30
C ALA A 14 16.30 2.44 1.27
N GLY A 15 16.13 3.53 2.01
CA GLY A 15 17.12 4.04 2.97
C GLY A 15 18.11 5.05 2.40
N SER A 16 18.36 5.07 1.09
CA SER A 16 19.28 6.04 0.46
C SER A 16 18.59 7.05 -0.45
N GLU A 17 17.64 6.59 -1.28
CA GLU A 17 16.85 7.42 -2.18
C GLU A 17 15.42 7.59 -1.65
N LEU A 18 14.77 6.47 -1.33
CA LEU A 18 13.48 6.46 -0.64
C LEU A 18 13.74 6.35 0.88
N THR A 19 14.02 7.50 1.49
CA THR A 19 14.38 7.62 2.91
C THR A 19 13.13 7.71 3.80
N ILE A 20 13.32 7.57 5.12
CA ILE A 20 12.24 7.76 6.11
C ILE A 20 11.74 9.21 6.09
N GLU A 21 12.62 10.19 5.87
CA GLU A 21 12.25 11.61 5.77
C GLU A 21 11.36 11.85 4.55
N LEU A 22 11.71 11.24 3.39
CA LEU A 22 10.89 11.34 2.19
C LEU A 22 9.56 10.64 2.37
N ALA A 23 9.53 9.44 2.97
CA ALA A 23 8.30 8.72 3.27
C ALA A 23 7.38 9.52 4.21
N THR A 24 7.93 10.16 5.23
CA THR A 24 7.18 11.05 6.13
C THR A 24 6.58 12.24 5.37
N LYS A 25 7.38 12.91 4.54
CA LYS A 25 6.90 14.04 3.71
C LYS A 25 5.84 13.62 2.70
N LEU A 26 5.99 12.43 2.09
CA LEU A 26 4.98 11.86 1.20
C LEU A 26 3.67 11.59 1.96
N GLY A 27 3.75 11.07 3.19
CA GLY A 27 2.59 10.89 4.06
C GLY A 27 1.90 12.21 4.39
N GLN A 28 2.66 13.24 4.76
CA GLN A 28 2.15 14.58 5.06
C GLN A 28 1.49 15.22 3.83
N ALA A 29 2.24 15.33 2.73
CA ALA A 29 1.75 16.01 1.53
C ALA A 29 0.60 15.25 0.87
N GLY A 30 0.70 13.91 0.78
CA GLY A 30 -0.35 13.07 0.22
C GLY A 30 -1.64 13.18 1.02
N ALA A 31 -1.57 13.05 2.36
CA ALA A 31 -2.74 13.21 3.21
C ALA A 31 -3.34 14.61 3.08
N TYR A 32 -2.52 15.66 3.15
CA TYR A 32 -3.00 17.03 3.05
C TYR A 32 -3.70 17.31 1.71
N VAL A 33 -3.09 16.94 0.58
CA VAL A 33 -3.66 17.21 -0.76
C VAL A 33 -4.95 16.42 -0.99
N LEU A 34 -4.97 15.15 -0.58
CA LEU A 34 -6.10 14.25 -0.85
C LEU A 34 -7.29 14.48 0.08
N THR A 35 -7.08 15.21 1.19
CA THR A 35 -8.11 15.37 2.21
C THR A 35 -8.46 16.82 2.54
N LYS A 36 -7.84 17.80 1.86
CA LYS A 36 -8.04 19.23 2.13
C LYS A 36 -9.49 19.73 1.93
N GLU A 37 -10.29 19.00 1.15
CA GLU A 37 -11.70 19.34 0.87
C GLU A 37 -12.68 18.48 1.69
N THR A 38 -12.19 17.58 2.56
CA THR A 38 -13.07 16.75 3.39
C THR A 38 -13.57 17.55 4.60
N GLU A 39 -14.85 17.39 4.95
CA GLU A 39 -15.47 18.02 6.12
C GLU A 39 -15.35 17.14 7.40
N HIS A 40 -14.71 15.98 7.29
CA HIS A 40 -14.52 15.03 8.37
C HIS A 40 -13.03 14.74 8.59
N GLN A 41 -12.68 14.12 9.70
CA GLN A 41 -11.32 13.64 9.92
C GLN A 41 -11.02 12.51 8.93
N ALA A 42 -10.16 12.80 7.97
CA ALA A 42 -9.85 11.90 6.87
C ALA A 42 -9.17 10.61 7.35
N THR A 43 -9.36 9.54 6.59
CA THR A 43 -8.79 8.22 6.87
C THR A 43 -8.13 7.66 5.63
N ILE A 44 -6.90 7.14 5.78
CA ILE A 44 -6.09 6.58 4.71
C ILE A 44 -5.72 5.14 5.03
N ILE A 45 -6.02 4.21 4.12
CA ILE A 45 -5.56 2.82 4.22
C ILE A 45 -4.13 2.72 3.72
N VAL A 46 -3.27 2.04 4.49
CA VAL A 46 -1.86 1.80 4.16
C VAL A 46 -1.58 0.30 4.20
N GLY A 47 -1.01 -0.22 3.13
CA GLY A 47 -0.49 -1.60 3.09
C GLY A 47 0.88 -1.66 2.45
N CYS A 48 1.55 -2.79 2.56
CA CYS A 48 2.87 -3.00 1.98
C CYS A 48 2.98 -4.38 1.32
N ASP A 49 4.04 -4.57 0.54
CA ASP A 49 4.46 -5.91 0.11
C ASP A 49 5.38 -6.56 1.16
N THR A 50 6.01 -7.68 0.82
CA THR A 50 6.84 -8.47 1.72
C THR A 50 8.27 -7.94 1.89
N ARG A 51 8.64 -6.82 1.28
CA ARG A 51 9.99 -6.24 1.38
C ARG A 51 10.33 -5.86 2.80
N ILE A 52 11.54 -6.15 3.24
CA ILE A 52 12.01 -5.85 4.61
C ILE A 52 11.91 -4.36 4.96
N SER A 53 12.10 -3.48 3.96
CA SER A 53 11.97 -2.03 4.13
C SER A 53 10.51 -1.55 4.27
N GLY A 54 9.52 -2.43 4.01
CA GLY A 54 8.09 -2.08 4.04
C GLY A 54 7.64 -1.53 5.38
N GLY A 55 7.99 -2.21 6.48
CA GLY A 55 7.60 -1.79 7.84
C GLY A 55 8.19 -0.43 8.25
N MET A 56 9.46 -0.20 7.92
CA MET A 56 10.13 1.08 8.18
C MET A 56 9.45 2.22 7.44
N LEU A 57 9.23 2.06 6.14
CA LEU A 57 8.59 3.08 5.30
C LEU A 57 7.13 3.30 5.67
N ALA A 58 6.38 2.23 6.01
CA ALA A 58 5.00 2.34 6.48
C ALA A 58 4.90 3.16 7.77
N SER A 59 5.78 2.90 8.73
CA SER A 59 5.81 3.65 9.99
C SER A 59 6.07 5.15 9.76
N ALA A 60 7.04 5.48 8.92
CA ALA A 60 7.36 6.86 8.57
C ALA A 60 6.21 7.55 7.82
N LEU A 61 5.63 6.87 6.83
CA LEU A 61 4.49 7.38 6.06
C LEU A 61 3.27 7.64 6.96
N MET A 62 2.90 6.67 7.81
CA MET A 62 1.76 6.81 8.72
C MET A 62 1.97 7.91 9.76
N ALA A 63 3.20 8.07 10.27
CA ALA A 63 3.53 9.21 11.14
C ALA A 63 3.30 10.54 10.41
N GLY A 64 3.69 10.64 9.14
CA GLY A 64 3.42 11.78 8.28
C GLY A 64 1.92 12.04 8.12
N ILE A 65 1.14 11.01 7.77
CA ILE A 65 -0.33 11.09 7.63
C ILE A 65 -0.98 11.63 8.92
N CYS A 66 -0.62 11.04 10.07
CA CYS A 66 -1.20 11.42 11.35
C CYS A 66 -0.80 12.85 11.76
N SER A 67 0.40 13.29 11.41
CA SER A 67 0.90 14.62 11.76
C SER A 67 0.12 15.78 11.13
N VAL A 68 -0.60 15.53 10.03
CA VAL A 68 -1.48 16.51 9.38
C VAL A 68 -2.96 16.31 9.71
N GLY A 69 -3.27 15.43 10.69
CA GLY A 69 -4.63 15.25 11.21
C GLY A 69 -5.44 14.12 10.57
N ALA A 70 -4.93 13.45 9.57
CA ALA A 70 -5.60 12.28 8.99
C ALA A 70 -5.31 11.01 9.79
N ASN A 71 -6.27 10.09 9.83
CA ASN A 71 -6.07 8.76 10.42
C ASN A 71 -5.41 7.82 9.41
N ALA A 72 -4.61 6.88 9.89
CA ALA A 72 -4.02 5.82 9.10
C ALA A 72 -4.54 4.45 9.56
N ILE A 73 -4.98 3.61 8.62
CA ILE A 73 -5.34 2.21 8.86
C ILE A 73 -4.29 1.33 8.22
N PHE A 74 -3.48 0.66 9.03
CA PHE A 74 -2.48 -0.27 8.50
C PHE A 74 -3.06 -1.68 8.37
N VAL A 75 -3.05 -2.21 7.14
CA VAL A 75 -3.62 -3.52 6.82
C VAL A 75 -2.57 -4.62 6.67
N GLY A 76 -1.28 -4.27 6.86
CA GLY A 76 -0.18 -5.22 6.76
C GLY A 76 0.21 -5.55 5.33
N VAL A 77 0.70 -6.78 5.13
CA VAL A 77 1.12 -7.26 3.81
C VAL A 77 -0.10 -7.62 2.98
N MET A 78 -0.28 -6.89 1.87
CA MET A 78 -1.41 -7.04 0.96
C MET A 78 -0.96 -6.76 -0.48
N PRO A 79 -1.52 -7.46 -1.48
CA PRO A 79 -1.25 -7.13 -2.87
C PRO A 79 -1.86 -5.77 -3.25
N THR A 80 -1.20 -5.07 -4.16
CA THR A 80 -1.61 -3.72 -4.62
C THR A 80 -3.10 -3.57 -4.93
N PRO A 81 -3.77 -4.50 -5.67
CA PRO A 81 -5.20 -4.37 -5.96
C PRO A 81 -6.09 -4.50 -4.71
N ALA A 82 -5.61 -5.13 -3.64
CA ALA A 82 -6.35 -5.20 -2.39
C ALA A 82 -6.47 -3.83 -1.72
N ILE A 83 -5.40 -3.02 -1.78
CA ILE A 83 -5.44 -1.67 -1.22
C ILE A 83 -6.45 -0.80 -1.98
N ALA A 84 -6.44 -0.84 -3.31
CA ALA A 84 -7.42 -0.12 -4.14
C ALA A 84 -8.86 -0.58 -3.85
N TYR A 85 -9.08 -1.88 -3.70
CA TYR A 85 -10.39 -2.45 -3.36
C TYR A 85 -10.86 -1.98 -1.97
N LEU A 86 -10.02 -2.13 -0.94
CA LEU A 86 -10.37 -1.78 0.44
C LEU A 86 -10.63 -0.28 0.59
N THR A 87 -9.85 0.57 -0.10
CA THR A 87 -10.06 2.02 -0.13
C THR A 87 -11.49 2.34 -0.57
N ARG A 88 -11.92 1.80 -1.71
CA ARG A 88 -13.27 1.99 -2.23
C ARG A 88 -14.34 1.33 -1.36
N LYS A 89 -14.09 0.12 -0.88
CA LYS A 89 -15.04 -0.67 -0.09
C LYS A 89 -15.36 -0.02 1.24
N HIS A 90 -14.36 0.50 1.93
CA HIS A 90 -14.52 1.17 3.22
C HIS A 90 -14.82 2.66 3.09
N LYS A 91 -14.88 3.19 1.85
CA LYS A 91 -15.14 4.60 1.56
C LYS A 91 -14.20 5.53 2.31
N VAL A 92 -12.93 5.13 2.44
CA VAL A 92 -11.90 5.99 3.00
C VAL A 92 -11.39 6.97 1.95
N ASP A 93 -10.77 8.05 2.37
CA ASP A 93 -10.41 9.18 1.51
C ASP A 93 -9.27 8.87 0.54
N ALA A 94 -8.37 7.96 0.94
CA ALA A 94 -7.26 7.54 0.09
C ALA A 94 -6.72 6.15 0.49
N GLY A 95 -5.94 5.57 -0.41
CA GLY A 95 -5.16 4.35 -0.14
C GLY A 95 -3.70 4.54 -0.52
N VAL A 96 -2.81 3.86 0.18
CA VAL A 96 -1.38 3.85 -0.13
C VAL A 96 -0.84 2.44 -0.08
N VAL A 97 -0.10 2.05 -1.10
CA VAL A 97 0.67 0.80 -1.08
C VAL A 97 2.17 1.09 -1.14
N ILE A 98 2.91 0.40 -0.28
CA ILE A 98 4.36 0.45 -0.22
C ILE A 98 4.89 -0.80 -0.90
N SER A 99 5.36 -0.63 -2.14
CA SER A 99 5.83 -1.74 -3.00
C SER A 99 6.62 -1.19 -4.19
N ALA A 100 7.63 -1.92 -4.60
CA ALA A 100 8.33 -1.71 -5.87
C ALA A 100 8.05 -2.80 -6.90
N SER A 101 6.91 -3.52 -6.78
CA SER A 101 6.51 -4.57 -7.72
C SER A 101 7.57 -5.68 -7.82
N HIS A 102 8.17 -5.87 -9.00
CA HIS A 102 9.18 -6.90 -9.30
C HIS A 102 10.63 -6.37 -9.30
N ASN A 103 10.86 -5.14 -8.85
CA ASN A 103 12.22 -4.61 -8.73
C ASN A 103 13.03 -5.41 -7.71
N PRO A 104 14.39 -5.41 -7.78
CA PRO A 104 15.25 -6.00 -6.76
C PRO A 104 14.91 -5.55 -5.34
N MET A 105 15.31 -6.34 -4.36
CA MET A 105 14.89 -6.17 -2.96
C MET A 105 15.32 -4.84 -2.32
N GLU A 106 16.36 -4.24 -2.82
CA GLU A 106 16.89 -2.95 -2.35
C GLU A 106 15.93 -1.79 -2.65
N PHE A 107 15.10 -1.92 -3.69
CA PHE A 107 14.13 -0.93 -4.08
C PHE A 107 12.85 -1.04 -3.25
N ASN A 108 12.19 0.10 -3.06
CA ASN A 108 10.80 0.15 -2.65
C ASN A 108 10.10 1.33 -3.35
N GLY A 109 8.80 1.47 -3.13
CA GLY A 109 8.02 2.54 -3.74
C GLY A 109 6.81 2.87 -2.90
N ILE A 110 6.28 4.07 -3.07
CA ILE A 110 5.05 4.54 -2.43
C ILE A 110 4.09 5.02 -3.52
N LYS A 111 2.94 4.35 -3.62
CA LYS A 111 1.91 4.62 -4.61
C LYS A 111 0.60 4.96 -3.93
N PHE A 112 0.02 6.08 -4.33
CA PHE A 112 -1.26 6.57 -3.81
C PHE A 112 -2.43 6.18 -4.70
N PHE A 113 -3.58 5.98 -4.07
CA PHE A 113 -4.89 5.83 -4.69
C PHE A 113 -5.84 6.88 -4.11
N ASN A 114 -6.71 7.42 -4.95
CA ASN A 114 -7.80 8.27 -4.48
C ASN A 114 -8.88 7.42 -3.78
N GLY A 115 -9.89 8.05 -3.18
CA GLY A 115 -10.99 7.37 -2.48
C GLY A 115 -11.78 6.38 -3.33
N GLU A 116 -11.69 6.49 -4.66
CA GLU A 116 -12.29 5.57 -5.63
C GLU A 116 -11.39 4.36 -5.97
N GLY A 117 -10.19 4.30 -5.39
CA GLY A 117 -9.22 3.23 -5.63
C GLY A 117 -8.47 3.34 -6.96
N TYR A 118 -8.47 4.50 -7.62
CA TYR A 118 -7.70 4.75 -8.83
C TYR A 118 -6.38 5.47 -8.53
N LYS A 119 -5.41 5.28 -9.43
CA LYS A 119 -4.16 6.06 -9.41
C LYS A 119 -4.48 7.56 -9.42
N LEU A 120 -3.68 8.34 -8.71
CA LEU A 120 -3.82 9.80 -8.73
C LEU A 120 -3.62 10.36 -10.14
N SER A 121 -4.29 11.48 -10.43
CA SER A 121 -4.00 12.29 -11.61
C SER A 121 -2.63 12.95 -11.48
N ASP A 122 -2.01 13.24 -12.62
CA ASP A 122 -0.72 13.94 -12.64
C ASP A 122 -0.79 15.30 -11.91
N ALA A 123 -1.93 15.98 -11.95
CA ALA A 123 -2.13 17.25 -11.25
C ALA A 123 -2.05 17.09 -9.72
N LEU A 124 -2.62 16.03 -9.15
CA LEU A 124 -2.53 15.75 -7.72
C LEU A 124 -1.12 15.33 -7.31
N GLU A 125 -0.46 14.51 -8.14
CA GLU A 125 0.93 14.12 -7.91
C GLU A 125 1.86 15.35 -7.94
N ASP A 126 1.66 16.28 -8.88
CA ASP A 126 2.43 17.53 -8.99
C ASP A 126 2.19 18.45 -7.79
N GLU A 127 0.96 18.51 -7.26
CA GLU A 127 0.63 19.28 -6.04
C GLU A 127 1.34 18.70 -4.81
N ILE A 128 1.32 17.36 -4.65
CA ILE A 128 2.05 16.66 -3.58
C ILE A 128 3.54 16.98 -3.68
N GLU A 129 4.11 16.87 -4.88
CA GLU A 129 5.52 17.15 -5.11
C GLU A 129 5.89 18.61 -4.80
N ALA A 130 5.04 19.57 -5.18
CA ALA A 130 5.25 20.99 -4.89
C ALA A 130 5.30 21.26 -3.38
N LEU A 131 4.42 20.64 -2.58
CA LEU A 131 4.44 20.75 -1.12
C LEU A 131 5.73 20.18 -0.51
N ILE A 132 6.17 19.01 -1.00
CA ILE A 132 7.41 18.39 -0.53
C ILE A 132 8.61 19.28 -0.84
N ARG A 133 8.69 19.84 -2.07
CA ARG A 133 9.75 20.75 -2.49
C ARG A 133 9.78 22.07 -1.71
N ASN A 134 8.61 22.55 -1.32
CA ASN A 134 8.44 23.73 -0.44
C ASN A 134 8.64 23.40 1.05
N ASN A 135 9.04 22.19 1.38
CA ASN A 135 9.29 21.74 2.75
C ASN A 135 8.04 21.85 3.65
N MET A 136 6.84 21.69 3.09
CA MET A 136 5.54 21.74 3.81
C MET A 136 5.29 23.10 4.52
N LYS A 137 5.90 24.19 4.10
CA LYS A 137 5.87 25.49 4.81
C LYS A 137 4.45 26.06 4.97
N ASP A 138 3.57 25.75 4.04
CA ASP A 138 2.20 26.28 4.01
C ASP A 138 1.20 25.35 4.72
N VAL A 139 1.66 24.25 5.28
CA VAL A 139 0.80 23.27 5.99
C VAL A 139 0.83 23.54 7.47
N VAL A 140 -0.33 23.89 8.03
CA VAL A 140 -0.52 24.05 9.47
C VAL A 140 -0.73 22.68 10.09
N LEU A 141 0.17 22.29 10.98
CA LEU A 141 0.06 21.02 11.70
C LEU A 141 -0.91 21.14 12.88
N PRO A 142 -1.88 20.25 13.01
CA PRO A 142 -2.79 20.23 14.14
C PRO A 142 -2.07 19.81 15.43
N ILE A 143 -2.65 20.18 16.57
CA ILE A 143 -2.16 19.83 17.90
C ILE A 143 -3.23 19.11 18.71
N GLY A 144 -2.82 18.42 19.75
CA GLY A 144 -3.73 17.75 20.70
C GLY A 144 -4.65 16.74 20.01
N SER A 145 -5.94 16.91 20.18
CA SER A 145 -6.96 16.01 19.59
C SER A 145 -7.10 16.11 18.08
N GLY A 146 -6.47 17.09 17.45
CA GLY A 146 -6.43 17.23 16.00
C GLY A 146 -5.42 16.31 15.30
N VAL A 147 -4.49 15.69 16.03
CA VAL A 147 -3.54 14.71 15.49
C VAL A 147 -4.28 13.42 15.14
N GLY A 148 -3.94 12.82 14.00
CA GLY A 148 -4.52 11.55 13.54
C GLY A 148 -4.09 10.35 14.39
N LYS A 149 -4.80 9.23 14.20
CA LYS A 149 -4.54 7.96 14.89
C LYS A 149 -4.09 6.89 13.91
N ILE A 150 -3.31 5.94 14.41
CA ILE A 150 -2.98 4.71 13.66
C ILE A 150 -3.86 3.58 14.21
N GLU A 151 -4.53 2.88 13.30
CA GLU A 151 -5.28 1.65 13.58
C GLU A 151 -4.67 0.50 12.80
N TYR A 152 -4.63 -0.69 13.40
CA TYR A 152 -4.13 -1.91 12.76
C TYR A 152 -5.30 -2.85 12.46
N ARG A 153 -5.54 -3.13 11.18
CA ARG A 153 -6.68 -3.93 10.69
C ARG A 153 -6.20 -5.07 9.78
N PHE A 154 -5.49 -6.03 10.38
CA PHE A 154 -4.99 -7.21 9.66
C PHE A 154 -6.11 -8.18 9.23
N ASP A 155 -7.29 -8.06 9.80
CA ASP A 155 -8.49 -8.80 9.44
C ASP A 155 -9.02 -8.48 8.03
N LEU A 156 -8.72 -7.29 7.51
CA LEU A 156 -9.20 -6.85 6.19
C LEU A 156 -8.66 -7.68 5.02
N LYS A 157 -7.58 -8.45 5.23
CA LYS A 157 -7.09 -9.40 4.23
C LYS A 157 -8.12 -10.50 3.90
N ASP A 158 -8.87 -10.97 4.90
CA ASP A 158 -9.92 -11.97 4.70
C ASP A 158 -11.13 -11.39 3.97
N GLU A 159 -11.39 -10.09 4.15
CA GLU A 159 -12.42 -9.40 3.39
C GLU A 159 -12.07 -9.34 1.90
N TYR A 160 -10.80 -9.09 1.57
CA TYR A 160 -10.34 -9.11 0.19
C TYR A 160 -10.39 -10.52 -0.41
N VAL A 161 -10.02 -11.56 0.35
CA VAL A 161 -10.18 -12.97 -0.08
C VAL A 161 -11.63 -13.27 -0.45
N LYS A 162 -12.58 -12.95 0.42
CA LYS A 162 -14.02 -13.14 0.16
C LYS A 162 -14.52 -12.37 -1.07
N PHE A 163 -13.93 -11.23 -1.35
CA PHE A 163 -14.23 -10.49 -2.58
C PHE A 163 -13.74 -11.24 -3.82
N MET A 164 -12.51 -11.74 -3.81
CA MET A 164 -11.96 -12.52 -4.93
C MET A 164 -12.79 -13.77 -5.23
N GLU A 165 -13.19 -14.52 -4.21
CA GLU A 165 -14.05 -15.70 -4.34
C GLU A 165 -15.39 -15.38 -5.02
N LYS A 166 -15.98 -14.23 -4.69
CA LYS A 166 -17.22 -13.76 -5.31
C LYS A 166 -17.04 -13.34 -6.77
N CYS A 167 -15.86 -12.80 -7.12
CA CYS A 167 -15.59 -12.38 -8.49
C CYS A 167 -15.46 -13.58 -9.45
N VAL A 168 -15.03 -14.73 -8.94
CA VAL A 168 -14.80 -15.95 -9.75
C VAL A 168 -15.56 -17.11 -9.06
N PRO A 169 -16.87 -17.22 -9.24
CA PRO A 169 -17.67 -18.29 -8.63
C PRO A 169 -17.41 -19.62 -9.33
N VAL A 170 -16.24 -20.22 -9.06
CA VAL A 170 -15.79 -21.48 -9.60
C VAL A 170 -15.67 -22.50 -8.47
N ASP A 171 -16.08 -23.74 -8.72
CA ASP A 171 -15.82 -24.87 -7.85
C ASP A 171 -14.53 -25.56 -8.25
N LEU A 172 -13.55 -25.57 -7.35
CA LEU A 172 -12.25 -26.21 -7.55
C LEU A 172 -12.11 -27.55 -6.87
N HIS A 173 -13.19 -28.15 -6.32
CA HIS A 173 -13.14 -29.48 -5.73
C HIS A 173 -12.60 -30.52 -6.72
N GLY A 174 -11.68 -31.37 -6.25
CA GLY A 174 -11.01 -32.38 -7.06
C GLY A 174 -9.95 -31.83 -8.02
N LYS A 175 -9.66 -30.53 -7.98
CA LYS A 175 -8.52 -29.95 -8.72
C LYS A 175 -7.30 -29.90 -7.82
N LYS A 176 -6.17 -30.42 -8.31
CA LYS A 176 -4.88 -30.29 -7.68
C LYS A 176 -4.13 -29.13 -8.33
N ILE A 177 -3.79 -28.12 -7.54
CA ILE A 177 -3.15 -26.87 -8.00
C ILE A 177 -1.84 -26.68 -7.26
N VAL A 178 -0.77 -26.47 -8.02
CA VAL A 178 0.50 -25.97 -7.49
C VAL A 178 0.51 -24.44 -7.64
N VAL A 179 0.70 -23.72 -6.55
CA VAL A 179 0.80 -22.27 -6.55
C VAL A 179 2.15 -21.84 -6.00
N ASP A 180 2.93 -21.14 -6.82
CA ASP A 180 4.15 -20.48 -6.40
C ASP A 180 3.84 -19.02 -6.10
N CYS A 181 3.94 -18.63 -4.83
CA CYS A 181 3.67 -17.26 -4.39
C CYS A 181 4.89 -16.34 -4.49
N ALA A 182 6.04 -16.84 -4.92
CA ALA A 182 7.30 -16.08 -5.05
C ALA A 182 7.61 -15.22 -3.81
N GLU A 183 7.18 -15.68 -2.61
CA GLU A 183 7.25 -14.95 -1.34
C GLU A 183 6.65 -13.53 -1.40
N GLY A 184 5.78 -13.29 -2.38
CA GLY A 184 5.19 -12.00 -2.68
C GLY A 184 3.97 -11.66 -1.84
N ALA A 185 3.45 -10.45 -2.00
CA ALA A 185 2.37 -9.88 -1.19
C ALA A 185 1.03 -10.65 -1.26
N SER A 186 0.85 -11.49 -2.28
CA SER A 186 -0.34 -12.32 -2.44
C SER A 186 -0.24 -13.71 -1.77
N TYR A 187 0.86 -14.02 -1.08
CA TYR A 187 1.10 -15.33 -0.47
C TYR A 187 -0.06 -15.83 0.38
N TYR A 188 -0.65 -14.98 1.20
CA TYR A 188 -1.81 -15.32 2.02
C TYR A 188 -3.09 -15.37 1.19
N THR A 189 -3.37 -14.31 0.45
CA THR A 189 -4.65 -14.12 -0.22
C THR A 189 -4.88 -15.10 -1.36
N SER A 190 -3.84 -15.44 -2.13
CA SER A 190 -3.93 -16.43 -3.21
C SER A 190 -4.15 -17.84 -2.68
N VAL A 191 -3.36 -18.25 -1.68
CA VAL A 191 -3.48 -19.58 -1.07
C VAL A 191 -4.85 -19.76 -0.43
N LYS A 192 -5.28 -18.77 0.36
CA LYS A 192 -6.56 -18.85 1.03
C LYS A 192 -7.74 -18.90 0.04
N ALA A 193 -7.77 -18.03 -0.96
CA ALA A 193 -8.86 -17.99 -1.94
C ALA A 193 -8.98 -19.31 -2.72
N LEU A 194 -7.86 -19.88 -3.19
CA LEU A 194 -7.88 -21.15 -3.92
C LEU A 194 -8.30 -22.31 -3.01
N SER A 195 -7.88 -22.31 -1.74
CA SER A 195 -8.27 -23.32 -0.75
C SER A 195 -9.77 -23.22 -0.42
N ASP A 196 -10.28 -22.01 -0.18
CA ASP A 196 -11.69 -21.78 0.16
C ASP A 196 -12.62 -22.15 -1.02
N LEU A 197 -12.14 -22.08 -2.25
CA LEU A 197 -12.82 -22.56 -3.46
C LEU A 197 -12.75 -24.10 -3.65
N GLY A 198 -12.10 -24.82 -2.74
CA GLY A 198 -12.09 -26.29 -2.69
C GLY A 198 -10.91 -26.97 -3.38
N ALA A 199 -9.89 -26.25 -3.81
CA ALA A 199 -8.72 -26.85 -4.45
C ALA A 199 -7.83 -27.65 -3.45
N GLU A 200 -7.29 -28.78 -3.92
CA GLU A 200 -6.17 -29.45 -3.27
C GLU A 200 -4.87 -28.70 -3.62
N LEU A 201 -4.32 -27.95 -2.64
CA LEU A 201 -3.21 -27.04 -2.90
C LEU A 201 -1.85 -27.64 -2.50
N VAL A 202 -0.86 -27.41 -3.38
CA VAL A 202 0.57 -27.45 -3.05
C VAL A 202 1.09 -26.04 -3.20
N ALA A 203 1.20 -25.34 -2.07
CA ALA A 203 1.68 -23.96 -2.05
C ALA A 203 3.18 -23.94 -1.75
N ILE A 204 3.95 -23.23 -2.56
CA ILE A 204 5.39 -23.05 -2.41
C ILE A 204 5.75 -21.57 -2.37
N HIS A 205 6.89 -21.20 -1.80
CA HIS A 205 7.38 -19.83 -1.62
C HIS A 205 6.31 -18.93 -0.97
N THR A 206 5.74 -19.42 0.13
CA THR A 206 4.68 -18.72 0.90
C THR A 206 5.20 -18.07 2.17
N ASP A 207 6.49 -18.09 2.42
CA ASP A 207 7.09 -17.47 3.59
C ASP A 207 7.51 -16.03 3.26
N PRO A 208 6.90 -15.01 3.91
CA PRO A 208 7.19 -13.61 3.61
C PRO A 208 8.56 -13.14 4.16
N VAL A 209 9.58 -13.94 4.06
CA VAL A 209 10.97 -13.59 4.40
C VAL A 209 11.63 -12.77 3.29
N SER A 210 11.02 -11.69 2.88
CA SER A 210 11.48 -10.74 1.88
C SER A 210 11.95 -11.36 0.54
N TYR A 211 11.74 -10.68 -0.57
CA TYR A 211 12.23 -11.03 -1.93
C TYR A 211 13.74 -11.32 -2.04
N THR A 212 14.35 -11.88 -1.01
CA THR A 212 15.79 -11.95 -0.85
C THR A 212 16.48 -12.84 -1.85
N HIS A 213 15.78 -13.74 -2.55
CA HIS A 213 16.48 -14.77 -3.34
C HIS A 213 15.79 -15.24 -4.63
N LEU A 214 14.62 -14.71 -5.01
CA LEU A 214 13.99 -15.10 -6.25
C LEU A 214 14.12 -13.98 -7.28
N THR A 215 15.14 -14.06 -8.11
CA THR A 215 15.12 -13.43 -9.40
C THR A 215 14.10 -14.19 -10.26
N LEU A 216 13.01 -13.54 -10.66
CA LEU A 216 12.22 -14.08 -11.76
C LEU A 216 13.16 -14.30 -12.94
N PRO A 217 13.08 -15.44 -13.64
CA PRO A 217 13.89 -15.64 -14.82
C PRO A 217 13.63 -14.49 -15.80
N PRO A 218 14.66 -13.97 -16.45
CA PRO A 218 14.45 -12.94 -17.48
C PRO A 218 13.52 -13.51 -18.55
N ASN A 219 12.48 -12.74 -18.90
CA ASN A 219 11.57 -13.05 -20.00
C ASN A 219 12.33 -13.13 -21.32
#